data_da4119eca467d22c0c92f426d6fa835c
#
_entry.id   da4119eca467d22c0c92f426d6fa835c
#
_cell.length_a   1.000
_cell.length_b   1.000
_cell.length_c   1.000
_cell.angle_alpha   90.00
_cell.angle_beta   90.00
_cell.angle_gamma   90.00
#
_symmetry.space_group_name_H-M   'P 1'
#
loop_
_entity.id
_entity.type
_entity.pdbx_description
1 polymer ?
#
loop_
_entity_poly.entity_id
_entity_poly.type
_entity_poly.pdbx_seq_one_letter_code
_entity_poly.pdbx_strand_id
1 'polypeptide(L)'
;MAKRKSFADDGWAIWVAGEDTSTFYLNEWVNPQGKSYVDVSARIRGVKGTRDLNVYIPFHVEKTEVEDLSHHLKAESVFRAIFSTRCIMDYMKNQYTSEMAYHGKTVDLVHISCTNYTVSPLAVGTLLTVPIDALLDYLDNDEAYFIFRLPHKNLDELFKPQIDVQGVFTRLRDLLTSPVVSEKYACSVRVNEARLLPDEINQIGAFHRQKLNKAVVTLALQEDYQVNDSNCYRIHRLEKELFGKYAPAGFDCDNAITYEWNESRDKNLYGHFNFYFGITRDIISKSSMLLYMVLLFVVSLMGNVLWTVLAPLLGM
;
A
#
# COMPACT_ATOMS: atom_id res chain seq x y z
N MET A 1 31.49 5.24 -8.44
CA MET A 1 30.10 5.44 -8.89
C MET A 1 29.19 4.86 -7.83
N ALA A 2 28.58 5.68 -6.98
CA ALA A 2 27.56 5.22 -6.04
C ALA A 2 26.36 4.78 -6.87
N LYS A 3 25.95 3.50 -6.78
CA LYS A 3 24.68 3.04 -7.31
C LYS A 3 23.61 3.96 -6.70
N ARG A 4 22.96 4.82 -7.52
CA ARG A 4 21.70 5.43 -7.14
C ARG A 4 20.81 4.26 -6.71
N LYS A 5 20.47 4.18 -5.41
CA LYS A 5 19.43 3.27 -4.96
C LYS A 5 18.18 3.67 -5.74
N SER A 6 17.71 2.76 -6.58
CA SER A 6 16.44 2.88 -7.26
C SER A 6 15.35 3.11 -6.21
N PHE A 7 14.40 3.98 -6.52
CA PHE A 7 13.11 3.97 -5.84
C PHE A 7 12.62 2.53 -5.81
N ALA A 8 12.02 2.09 -4.72
CA ALA A 8 11.38 0.80 -4.74
C ALA A 8 10.12 0.96 -5.60
N ASP A 9 10.19 0.41 -6.78
CA ASP A 9 9.08 0.35 -7.73
C ASP A 9 8.48 -1.04 -7.62
N ASP A 10 7.26 -1.15 -7.08
CA ASP A 10 6.52 -2.39 -7.04
C ASP A 10 5.68 -2.52 -8.32
N GLY A 11 6.08 -3.44 -9.18
CA GLY A 11 5.37 -3.77 -10.40
C GLY A 11 4.35 -4.89 -10.17
N TRP A 12 3.11 -4.54 -9.89
CA TRP A 12 2.00 -5.49 -9.78
C TRP A 12 1.38 -5.79 -11.14
N ALA A 13 0.83 -6.99 -11.32
CA ALA A 13 -0.03 -7.25 -12.46
C ALA A 13 -1.26 -8.05 -12.06
N ILE A 14 -2.39 -7.73 -12.70
CA ILE A 14 -3.63 -8.46 -12.56
C ILE A 14 -4.26 -8.64 -13.93
N TRP A 15 -4.71 -9.86 -14.23
CA TRP A 15 -5.45 -10.13 -15.45
C TRP A 15 -6.39 -11.30 -15.26
N VAL A 16 -7.42 -11.32 -16.08
CA VAL A 16 -8.35 -12.42 -16.23
C VAL A 16 -8.31 -12.91 -17.67
N ALA A 17 -8.48 -14.20 -17.89
CA ALA A 17 -8.59 -14.77 -19.23
C ALA A 17 -10.04 -14.60 -19.73
N GLY A 18 -10.38 -13.40 -20.25
CA GLY A 18 -11.72 -13.05 -20.71
C GLY A 18 -11.78 -11.62 -21.24
N GLU A 19 -12.95 -11.16 -21.69
CA GLU A 19 -13.11 -9.83 -22.30
C GLU A 19 -13.47 -8.71 -21.31
N ASP A 20 -13.55 -8.98 -20.01
CA ASP A 20 -14.27 -8.16 -19.09
C ASP A 20 -13.44 -7.20 -18.25
N THR A 21 -14.17 -6.20 -17.76
CA THR A 21 -13.63 -5.03 -17.08
C THR A 21 -13.43 -5.30 -15.60
N SER A 22 -12.20 -5.24 -15.14
CA SER A 22 -11.88 -5.42 -13.73
C SER A 22 -11.50 -4.11 -13.03
N THR A 23 -11.77 -4.08 -11.73
CA THR A 23 -11.23 -3.06 -10.83
C THR A 23 -10.25 -3.75 -9.88
N PHE A 24 -9.09 -3.16 -9.72
CA PHE A 24 -8.06 -3.63 -8.81
C PHE A 24 -7.94 -2.69 -7.63
N TYR A 25 -7.79 -3.26 -6.45
CA TYR A 25 -7.55 -2.51 -5.22
C TYR A 25 -6.30 -3.07 -4.53
N LEU A 26 -5.45 -2.19 -4.08
CA LEU A 26 -4.27 -2.50 -3.31
C LEU A 26 -4.30 -1.65 -2.04
N ASN A 27 -4.45 -2.30 -0.87
CA ASN A 27 -4.45 -1.61 0.41
C ASN A 27 -3.18 -1.96 1.17
N GLU A 28 -2.28 -1.01 1.32
CA GLU A 28 -1.02 -1.19 2.01
C GLU A 28 -1.13 -0.78 3.48
N TRP A 29 -0.78 -1.70 4.36
CA TRP A 29 -0.71 -1.51 5.80
C TRP A 29 0.74 -1.38 6.22
N VAL A 30 1.18 -0.15 6.40
CA VAL A 30 2.58 0.14 6.68
C VAL A 30 2.83 0.19 8.17
N ASN A 31 3.61 -0.75 8.67
CA ASN A 31 4.05 -0.79 10.04
C ASN A 31 5.58 -0.74 10.11
N PRO A 32 6.19 0.44 10.25
CA PRO A 32 7.64 0.59 10.24
C PRO A 32 8.36 -0.09 11.41
N GLN A 33 7.63 -0.45 12.46
CA GLN A 33 8.15 -1.12 13.66
C GLN A 33 7.83 -2.63 13.69
N GLY A 34 7.14 -3.13 12.68
CA GLY A 34 6.68 -4.50 12.61
C GLY A 34 6.55 -5.01 11.18
N LYS A 35 5.68 -5.98 10.99
CA LYS A 35 5.40 -6.53 9.66
C LYS A 35 4.40 -5.64 8.94
N SER A 36 4.72 -5.25 7.72
CA SER A 36 3.79 -4.61 6.79
C SER A 36 3.00 -5.66 6.01
N TYR A 37 1.81 -5.30 5.57
CA TYR A 37 0.91 -6.19 4.84
C TYR A 37 0.31 -5.44 3.64
N VAL A 38 -0.13 -6.22 2.67
CA VAL A 38 -0.91 -5.71 1.55
C VAL A 38 -2.15 -6.55 1.36
N ASP A 39 -3.30 -5.88 1.29
CA ASP A 39 -4.55 -6.51 0.91
C ASP A 39 -4.74 -6.28 -0.59
N VAL A 40 -4.85 -7.37 -1.31
CA VAL A 40 -5.09 -7.37 -2.75
C VAL A 40 -6.53 -7.76 -2.97
N SER A 41 -7.26 -6.94 -3.73
CA SER A 41 -8.62 -7.29 -4.11
C SER A 41 -8.93 -6.96 -5.55
N ALA A 42 -9.81 -7.75 -6.12
CA ALA A 42 -10.25 -7.62 -7.49
C ALA A 42 -11.77 -7.76 -7.59
N ARG A 43 -12.38 -6.86 -8.34
CA ARG A 43 -13.78 -6.93 -8.74
C ARG A 43 -13.84 -7.21 -10.23
N ILE A 44 -14.39 -8.34 -10.58
CA ILE A 44 -14.48 -8.83 -11.97
C ILE A 44 -15.94 -8.79 -12.41
N ARG A 45 -16.19 -8.20 -13.55
CA ARG A 45 -17.48 -8.22 -14.23
C ARG A 45 -17.42 -9.18 -15.40
N GLY A 46 -18.54 -9.82 -15.75
CA GLY A 46 -18.55 -10.83 -16.81
C GLY A 46 -17.84 -12.12 -16.40
N VAL A 47 -17.87 -12.41 -15.12
CA VAL A 47 -17.12 -13.53 -14.51
C VAL A 47 -17.42 -14.88 -15.16
N LYS A 48 -18.62 -15.04 -15.73
CA LYS A 48 -19.06 -16.28 -16.40
C LYS A 48 -18.29 -16.57 -17.72
N GLY A 49 -17.66 -15.56 -18.30
CA GLY A 49 -16.77 -15.72 -19.48
C GLY A 49 -15.28 -15.86 -19.14
N THR A 50 -14.95 -15.90 -17.87
CA THR A 50 -13.59 -15.85 -17.36
C THR A 50 -13.12 -17.23 -16.90
N ARG A 51 -11.85 -17.60 -17.21
CA ARG A 51 -11.25 -18.87 -16.78
C ARG A 51 -10.54 -18.75 -15.44
N ASP A 52 -9.61 -17.81 -15.36
CA ASP A 52 -8.73 -17.64 -14.20
C ASP A 52 -8.57 -16.18 -13.86
N LEU A 53 -8.51 -15.88 -12.56
CA LEU A 53 -7.95 -14.64 -12.06
C LEU A 53 -6.47 -14.88 -11.75
N ASN A 54 -5.60 -14.08 -12.35
CA ASN A 54 -4.17 -14.12 -12.15
C ASN A 54 -3.70 -12.81 -11.51
N VAL A 55 -2.88 -12.94 -10.46
CA VAL A 55 -2.26 -11.81 -9.78
C VAL A 55 -0.76 -12.06 -9.68
N TYR A 56 0.05 -11.22 -10.33
CA TYR A 56 1.49 -11.20 -10.12
C TYR A 56 1.82 -10.31 -8.94
N ILE A 57 2.59 -10.87 -8.02
CA ILE A 57 3.06 -10.25 -6.77
C ILE A 57 4.57 -10.03 -6.91
N PRO A 58 5.10 -8.78 -6.73
CA PRO A 58 6.51 -8.46 -7.02
C PRO A 58 7.53 -9.04 -6.02
N PHE A 59 7.10 -9.89 -5.10
CA PHE A 59 7.95 -10.56 -4.12
C PHE A 59 7.52 -12.02 -3.92
N HIS A 60 8.40 -12.82 -3.29
CA HIS A 60 8.09 -14.22 -3.04
C HIS A 60 7.12 -14.40 -1.88
N VAL A 61 6.03 -15.13 -2.17
CA VAL A 61 4.98 -15.49 -1.21
C VAL A 61 4.77 -16.99 -1.25
N GLU A 62 4.62 -17.61 -0.09
CA GLU A 62 4.20 -19.00 0.04
C GLU A 62 2.67 -19.10 0.15
N LYS A 63 2.10 -20.25 -0.24
CA LYS A 63 0.66 -20.46 -0.16
C LYS A 63 0.12 -20.30 1.27
N THR A 64 0.91 -20.65 2.26
CA THR A 64 0.57 -20.51 3.69
C THR A 64 0.57 -19.09 4.21
N GLU A 65 1.14 -18.15 3.43
CA GLU A 65 1.19 -16.72 3.75
C GLU A 65 0.01 -15.95 3.14
N VAL A 66 -0.79 -16.60 2.29
CA VAL A 66 -2.00 -16.00 1.68
C VAL A 66 -3.17 -16.16 2.65
N GLU A 67 -3.64 -15.06 3.21
CA GLU A 67 -4.79 -15.03 4.10
C GLU A 67 -6.05 -14.63 3.31
N ASP A 68 -7.08 -15.47 3.35
CA ASP A 68 -8.38 -15.15 2.77
C ASP A 68 -9.15 -14.20 3.68
N LEU A 69 -9.42 -12.98 3.19
CA LEU A 69 -10.15 -11.98 3.96
C LEU A 69 -11.66 -11.99 3.71
N SER A 70 -12.16 -12.86 2.85
CA SER A 70 -13.59 -12.90 2.51
C SER A 70 -14.47 -13.13 3.74
N HIS A 71 -13.99 -13.91 4.72
CA HIS A 71 -14.71 -14.16 5.96
C HIS A 71 -14.80 -12.93 6.88
N HIS A 72 -13.87 -11.99 6.82
CA HIS A 72 -13.93 -10.73 7.57
C HIS A 72 -15.05 -9.81 7.06
N LEU A 73 -15.35 -9.87 5.77
CA LEU A 73 -16.39 -9.07 5.14
C LEU A 73 -17.80 -9.45 5.58
N LYS A 74 -17.98 -10.58 6.23
CA LYS A 74 -19.27 -10.98 6.84
C LYS A 74 -19.74 -10.03 7.94
N ALA A 75 -18.81 -9.31 8.58
CA ALA A 75 -19.16 -8.28 9.55
C ALA A 75 -19.54 -6.98 8.83
N GLU A 76 -20.78 -6.53 9.00
CA GLU A 76 -21.29 -5.30 8.38
C GLU A 76 -20.40 -4.07 8.64
N SER A 77 -19.79 -3.99 9.83
CA SER A 77 -18.85 -2.94 10.19
C SER A 77 -17.61 -2.91 9.29
N VAL A 78 -17.03 -4.10 9.03
CA VAL A 78 -15.85 -4.25 8.17
C VAL A 78 -16.18 -3.90 6.73
N PHE A 79 -17.32 -4.37 6.24
CA PHE A 79 -17.77 -4.05 4.89
C PHE A 79 -17.97 -2.55 4.70
N ARG A 80 -18.61 -1.88 5.66
CA ARG A 80 -18.78 -0.41 5.64
C ARG A 80 -17.44 0.32 5.63
N ALA A 81 -16.48 -0.17 6.37
CA ALA A 81 -15.14 0.41 6.43
C ALA A 81 -14.46 0.38 5.07
N ILE A 82 -14.52 -0.75 4.37
CA ILE A 82 -13.83 -0.95 3.09
C ILE A 82 -14.55 -0.24 1.94
N PHE A 83 -15.88 -0.37 1.87
CA PHE A 83 -16.65 0.11 0.71
C PHE A 83 -17.34 1.45 0.95
N SER A 84 -17.25 2.02 2.15
CA SER A 84 -17.91 3.29 2.53
C SER A 84 -19.41 3.34 2.21
N THR A 85 -20.09 2.21 2.22
CA THR A 85 -21.49 2.07 1.84
C THR A 85 -22.23 1.07 2.73
N ARG A 86 -23.55 1.20 2.80
CA ARG A 86 -24.37 0.19 3.44
C ARG A 86 -24.46 -1.04 2.54
N CYS A 87 -24.18 -2.20 3.11
CA CYS A 87 -24.33 -3.47 2.47
C CYS A 87 -25.27 -4.35 3.29
N ILE A 88 -26.04 -5.15 2.60
CA ILE A 88 -26.74 -6.29 3.18
C ILE A 88 -25.92 -7.52 2.76
N MET A 89 -25.35 -8.20 3.75
CA MET A 89 -24.68 -9.47 3.52
C MET A 89 -25.74 -10.56 3.70
N ASP A 90 -26.01 -11.32 2.66
CA ASP A 90 -26.70 -12.57 2.81
C ASP A 90 -25.68 -13.69 3.10
N TYR A 91 -26.03 -14.58 4.00
CA TYR A 91 -25.09 -15.58 4.53
C TYR A 91 -24.70 -16.59 3.46
N MET A 92 -23.59 -17.27 3.72
CA MET A 92 -22.97 -18.30 2.89
C MET A 92 -23.99 -19.07 2.08
N LYS A 93 -24.05 -18.79 0.80
CA LYS A 93 -24.90 -19.47 -0.16
C LYS A 93 -24.41 -20.90 -0.41
N ASN A 94 -23.09 -21.01 -0.45
CA ASN A 94 -22.38 -22.28 -0.56
C ASN A 94 -21.00 -22.14 0.11
N GLN A 95 -20.18 -23.19 0.07
CA GLN A 95 -18.84 -23.16 0.67
C GLN A 95 -17.87 -22.21 -0.02
N TYR A 96 -18.09 -21.85 -1.30
CA TYR A 96 -17.18 -21.06 -2.12
C TYR A 96 -17.55 -19.59 -2.19
N THR A 97 -18.82 -19.23 -1.97
CA THR A 97 -19.31 -17.87 -2.20
C THR A 97 -20.25 -17.40 -1.09
N SER A 98 -20.19 -16.10 -0.82
CA SER A 98 -21.18 -15.33 -0.07
C SER A 98 -21.74 -14.23 -0.96
N GLU A 99 -23.00 -13.87 -0.77
CA GLU A 99 -23.65 -12.83 -1.53
C GLU A 99 -23.48 -11.46 -0.87
N MET A 100 -23.05 -10.47 -1.63
CA MET A 100 -22.97 -9.07 -1.21
C MET A 100 -23.92 -8.22 -2.01
N ALA A 101 -24.81 -7.46 -1.36
CA ALA A 101 -25.56 -6.39 -2.02
C ALA A 101 -24.79 -5.06 -1.93
N TYR A 102 -24.40 -4.51 -3.07
CA TYR A 102 -23.57 -3.33 -3.20
C TYR A 102 -24.14 -2.38 -4.28
N HIS A 103 -24.48 -1.14 -3.91
CA HIS A 103 -25.09 -0.16 -4.81
C HIS A 103 -26.28 -0.69 -5.63
N GLY A 104 -27.16 -1.48 -4.99
CA GLY A 104 -28.34 -2.04 -5.65
C GLY A 104 -28.06 -3.18 -6.63
N LYS A 105 -26.82 -3.70 -6.62
CA LYS A 105 -26.42 -4.90 -7.35
C LYS A 105 -25.98 -5.97 -6.36
N THR A 106 -26.15 -7.20 -6.77
CA THR A 106 -25.65 -8.36 -6.06
C THR A 106 -24.31 -8.80 -6.68
N VAL A 107 -23.35 -9.12 -5.84
CA VAL A 107 -22.00 -9.53 -6.23
C VAL A 107 -21.62 -10.76 -5.43
N ASP A 108 -21.00 -11.75 -6.05
CA ASP A 108 -20.49 -12.93 -5.37
C ASP A 108 -19.13 -12.61 -4.73
N LEU A 109 -19.05 -12.74 -3.40
CA LEU A 109 -17.79 -12.69 -2.66
C LEU A 109 -17.19 -14.10 -2.64
N VAL A 110 -16.05 -14.27 -3.30
CA VAL A 110 -15.39 -15.58 -3.43
C VAL A 110 -14.48 -15.85 -2.23
N HIS A 111 -14.66 -17.03 -1.63
CA HIS A 111 -13.81 -17.56 -0.57
C HIS A 111 -12.64 -18.31 -1.21
N ILE A 112 -11.49 -17.66 -1.40
CA ILE A 112 -10.35 -18.27 -2.10
C ILE A 112 -9.79 -19.46 -1.31
N SER A 113 -9.89 -19.48 0.01
CA SER A 113 -9.47 -20.59 0.87
C SER A 113 -10.18 -21.91 0.56
N CYS A 114 -11.40 -21.83 0.00
CA CYS A 114 -12.17 -23.00 -0.40
C CYS A 114 -11.85 -23.46 -1.84
N THR A 115 -11.08 -22.67 -2.60
CA THR A 115 -10.73 -22.98 -4.00
C THR A 115 -9.38 -23.69 -4.11
N ASN A 116 -9.15 -24.31 -5.26
CA ASN A 116 -7.86 -24.89 -5.62
C ASN A 116 -6.90 -23.84 -6.20
N TYR A 117 -6.84 -22.63 -5.59
CA TYR A 117 -5.89 -21.63 -6.05
C TYR A 117 -4.45 -22.11 -5.94
N THR A 118 -3.63 -21.64 -6.84
CA THR A 118 -2.20 -21.98 -6.91
C THR A 118 -1.33 -20.75 -6.63
N VAL A 119 -0.19 -20.99 -6.02
CA VAL A 119 0.86 -19.99 -5.80
C VAL A 119 2.14 -20.54 -6.42
N SER A 120 2.55 -19.94 -7.53
CA SER A 120 3.69 -20.38 -8.33
C SER A 120 4.84 -19.38 -8.22
N PRO A 121 6.01 -19.79 -7.70
CA PRO A 121 7.18 -18.92 -7.68
C PRO A 121 7.67 -18.68 -9.11
N LEU A 122 8.03 -17.43 -9.41
CA LEU A 122 8.71 -17.04 -10.65
C LEU A 122 10.18 -16.71 -10.33
N ALA A 123 10.98 -16.42 -11.37
CA ALA A 123 12.36 -15.97 -11.15
C ALA A 123 12.43 -14.73 -10.26
N VAL A 124 11.46 -13.83 -10.42
CA VAL A 124 11.23 -12.66 -9.54
C VAL A 124 9.76 -12.65 -9.18
N GLY A 125 9.45 -12.64 -7.87
CA GLY A 125 8.07 -12.57 -7.41
C GLY A 125 7.30 -13.89 -7.49
N THR A 126 5.97 -13.78 -7.50
CA THR A 126 5.04 -14.91 -7.38
C THR A 126 3.81 -14.67 -8.24
N LEU A 127 3.32 -15.72 -8.87
CA LEU A 127 2.04 -15.74 -9.57
C LEU A 127 1.00 -16.47 -8.71
N LEU A 128 -0.06 -15.77 -8.32
CA LEU A 128 -1.25 -16.35 -7.70
C LEU A 128 -2.32 -16.52 -8.78
N THR A 129 -2.89 -17.72 -8.90
CA THR A 129 -3.95 -18.05 -9.85
C THR A 129 -5.14 -18.64 -9.14
N VAL A 130 -6.31 -18.04 -9.31
CA VAL A 130 -7.60 -18.54 -8.80
C VAL A 130 -8.42 -19.05 -9.99
N PRO A 131 -8.75 -20.36 -10.05
CA PRO A 131 -9.54 -20.93 -11.14
C PRO A 131 -11.00 -20.51 -11.02
N ILE A 132 -11.45 -19.60 -11.86
CA ILE A 132 -12.85 -19.12 -11.88
C ILE A 132 -13.76 -20.12 -12.58
N ASP A 133 -13.28 -20.78 -13.63
CA ASP A 133 -14.04 -21.80 -14.38
C ASP A 133 -14.54 -22.93 -13.47
N ALA A 134 -13.74 -23.34 -12.50
CA ALA A 134 -14.12 -24.33 -11.49
C ALA A 134 -15.19 -23.85 -10.50
N LEU A 135 -15.47 -22.54 -10.48
CA LEU A 135 -16.42 -21.89 -9.58
C LEU A 135 -17.75 -21.52 -10.29
N LEU A 136 -17.84 -21.67 -11.60
CA LEU A 136 -18.98 -21.17 -12.38
C LEU A 136 -20.33 -21.71 -11.92
N ASP A 137 -20.39 -22.96 -11.46
CA ASP A 137 -21.59 -23.57 -10.93
C ASP A 137 -22.02 -22.99 -9.56
N TYR A 138 -21.12 -22.27 -8.90
CA TYR A 138 -21.32 -21.67 -7.58
C TYR A 138 -21.50 -20.14 -7.65
N LEU A 139 -21.27 -19.54 -8.82
CA LEU A 139 -21.40 -18.10 -9.05
C LEU A 139 -22.80 -17.82 -9.65
N ASP A 140 -23.64 -17.13 -8.90
CA ASP A 140 -24.99 -16.79 -9.37
C ASP A 140 -25.01 -15.48 -10.12
N ASN A 141 -24.12 -14.57 -9.72
CA ASN A 141 -24.02 -13.23 -10.28
C ASN A 141 -23.00 -13.18 -11.41
N ASP A 142 -23.13 -12.20 -12.29
CA ASP A 142 -22.16 -11.92 -13.34
C ASP A 142 -21.01 -11.03 -12.85
N GLU A 143 -20.92 -10.82 -11.54
CA GLU A 143 -19.92 -10.01 -10.89
C GLU A 143 -19.39 -10.71 -9.65
N ALA A 144 -18.05 -10.87 -9.54
CA ALA A 144 -17.40 -11.48 -8.40
C ALA A 144 -16.34 -10.57 -7.78
N TYR A 145 -16.17 -10.70 -6.48
CA TYR A 145 -15.19 -9.96 -5.69
C TYR A 145 -14.26 -10.95 -4.97
N PHE A 146 -12.97 -10.71 -5.08
CA PHE A 146 -11.89 -11.48 -4.46
C PHE A 146 -11.12 -10.57 -3.53
N ILE A 147 -10.73 -11.05 -2.36
CA ILE A 147 -9.89 -10.31 -1.43
C ILE A 147 -9.03 -11.24 -0.59
N PHE A 148 -7.74 -10.93 -0.52
CA PHE A 148 -6.79 -11.67 0.30
C PHE A 148 -5.66 -10.77 0.77
N ARG A 149 -5.00 -11.16 1.85
CA ARG A 149 -3.87 -10.45 2.47
C ARG A 149 -2.57 -11.21 2.30
N LEU A 150 -1.51 -10.46 2.13
CA LEU A 150 -0.14 -10.96 2.01
C LEU A 150 0.78 -10.17 2.95
N PRO A 151 1.85 -10.77 3.50
CA PRO A 151 2.91 -10.00 4.10
C PRO A 151 3.67 -9.24 3.01
N HIS A 152 3.79 -7.92 3.16
CA HIS A 152 4.47 -7.07 2.17
C HIS A 152 5.97 -6.97 2.50
N LYS A 153 6.74 -7.93 2.02
CA LYS A 153 8.17 -8.11 2.38
C LYS A 153 9.07 -6.98 1.87
N ASN A 154 8.72 -6.33 0.77
CA ASN A 154 9.54 -5.25 0.18
C ASN A 154 9.27 -3.89 0.81
N LEU A 155 8.11 -3.69 1.43
CA LEU A 155 7.72 -2.40 1.98
C LEU A 155 8.62 -1.96 3.14
N ASP A 156 9.12 -2.93 3.93
CA ASP A 156 10.06 -2.67 5.02
C ASP A 156 11.40 -2.11 4.52
N GLU A 157 11.75 -2.37 3.26
CA GLU A 157 12.96 -1.81 2.64
C GLU A 157 12.77 -0.33 2.22
N LEU A 158 11.54 0.08 1.90
CA LEU A 158 11.20 1.46 1.54
C LEU A 158 11.43 2.43 2.70
N PHE A 159 11.16 1.97 3.93
CA PHE A 159 11.30 2.76 5.15
C PHE A 159 12.72 2.79 5.73
N LYS A 160 13.70 2.30 4.98
CA LYS A 160 15.11 2.58 5.32
C LYS A 160 15.40 4.04 4.98
N PRO A 161 15.78 4.87 5.97
CA PRO A 161 16.03 6.27 5.74
C PRO A 161 17.00 6.43 4.59
N GLN A 162 16.59 7.17 3.56
CA GLN A 162 17.53 7.67 2.58
C GLN A 162 18.42 8.66 3.32
N ILE A 163 19.60 8.20 3.73
CA ILE A 163 20.62 9.10 4.26
C ILE A 163 20.98 10.01 3.10
N ASP A 164 20.34 11.16 3.08
CA ASP A 164 20.77 12.25 2.21
C ASP A 164 22.22 12.53 2.57
N VAL A 165 23.15 12.35 1.61
CA VAL A 165 24.55 12.63 1.81
C VAL A 165 24.71 14.15 1.76
N GLN A 166 24.09 14.80 2.74
CA GLN A 166 24.26 16.23 2.95
C GLN A 166 25.68 16.44 3.46
N GLY A 167 26.35 17.45 2.92
CA GLY A 167 27.67 17.84 3.39
C GLY A 167 27.63 18.18 4.88
N VAL A 168 28.74 17.97 5.59
CA VAL A 168 28.87 18.20 7.04
C VAL A 168 28.33 19.59 7.45
N PHE A 169 28.56 20.60 6.64
CA PHE A 169 28.07 21.97 6.88
C PHE A 169 26.55 22.11 6.82
N THR A 170 25.89 21.40 5.91
CA THR A 170 24.42 21.42 5.82
C THR A 170 23.79 20.73 7.03
N ARG A 171 24.37 19.60 7.46
CA ARG A 171 23.95 18.92 8.70
C ARG A 171 24.14 19.79 9.94
N LEU A 172 25.28 20.48 10.06
CA LEU A 172 25.53 21.42 11.15
C LEU A 172 24.54 22.57 11.17
N ARG A 173 24.27 23.17 10.02
CA ARG A 173 23.28 24.23 9.87
C ARG A 173 21.89 23.74 10.30
N ASP A 174 21.48 22.59 9.83
CA ASP A 174 20.15 22.05 10.09
C ASP A 174 20.02 21.67 11.59
N LEU A 175 21.06 21.14 12.21
CA LEU A 175 21.13 20.90 13.65
C LEU A 175 21.09 22.19 14.49
N LEU A 176 21.67 23.30 13.97
CA LEU A 176 21.59 24.62 14.64
C LEU A 176 20.19 25.21 14.61
N THR A 177 19.39 24.85 13.63
CA THR A 177 18.04 25.40 13.44
C THR A 177 16.96 24.56 14.11
N SER A 178 17.13 23.23 14.19
CA SER A 178 16.12 22.33 14.76
C SER A 178 16.74 20.99 15.18
N PRO A 179 16.33 20.40 16.33
CA PRO A 179 16.66 19.02 16.69
C PRO A 179 15.86 17.99 15.90
N VAL A 180 14.96 18.42 15.02
CA VAL A 180 14.10 17.55 14.20
C VAL A 180 14.87 17.09 12.97
N VAL A 181 14.89 15.78 12.75
CA VAL A 181 15.44 15.16 11.55
C VAL A 181 14.27 14.64 10.71
N SER A 182 14.13 15.15 9.49
CA SER A 182 13.10 14.68 8.57
C SER A 182 13.65 13.53 7.74
N GLU A 183 13.04 12.35 7.88
CA GLU A 183 13.26 11.21 7.01
C GLU A 183 12.31 11.30 5.82
N LYS A 184 12.84 11.07 4.62
CA LYS A 184 12.07 11.14 3.38
C LYS A 184 12.13 9.80 2.67
N TYR A 185 10.98 9.36 2.21
CA TYR A 185 10.80 8.12 1.47
C TYR A 185 10.03 8.39 0.19
N ALA A 186 10.24 7.58 -0.82
CA ALA A 186 9.46 7.65 -2.05
C ALA A 186 8.99 6.24 -2.42
N CYS A 187 7.73 6.11 -2.68
CA CYS A 187 7.09 4.87 -3.07
C CYS A 187 6.45 5.03 -4.45
N SER A 188 6.53 3.98 -5.25
CA SER A 188 5.88 3.90 -6.56
C SER A 188 5.20 2.55 -6.67
N VAL A 189 3.87 2.55 -6.79
CA VAL A 189 3.07 1.37 -7.05
C VAL A 189 2.63 1.42 -8.51
N ARG A 190 2.98 0.40 -9.28
CA ARG A 190 2.66 0.31 -10.70
C ARG A 190 1.88 -0.95 -11.00
N VAL A 191 0.74 -0.80 -11.63
CA VAL A 191 -0.16 -1.90 -11.96
C VAL A 191 -0.19 -2.08 -13.47
N ASN A 192 0.08 -3.31 -13.93
CA ASN A 192 0.12 -3.71 -15.34
C ASN A 192 1.14 -2.92 -16.19
N GLU A 193 2.18 -2.39 -15.59
CA GLU A 193 3.29 -1.71 -16.29
C GLU A 193 4.29 -2.77 -16.82
N ALA A 194 4.18 -3.14 -18.10
CA ALA A 194 4.94 -4.24 -18.71
C ALA A 194 6.47 -4.14 -18.51
N ARG A 195 7.03 -2.92 -18.42
CA ARG A 195 8.47 -2.71 -18.23
C ARG A 195 9.01 -3.20 -16.88
N LEU A 196 8.14 -3.37 -15.90
CA LEU A 196 8.49 -3.80 -14.54
C LEU A 196 8.14 -5.27 -14.27
N LEU A 197 7.53 -5.93 -15.22
CA LEU A 197 7.10 -7.31 -15.08
C LEU A 197 8.14 -8.27 -15.63
N PRO A 198 8.27 -9.48 -15.05
CA PRO A 198 9.13 -10.52 -15.58
C PRO A 198 8.73 -10.92 -17.00
N ASP A 199 9.70 -11.43 -17.77
CA ASP A 199 9.47 -11.89 -19.13
C ASP A 199 8.41 -13.00 -19.20
N GLU A 200 8.36 -13.87 -18.18
CA GLU A 200 7.35 -14.93 -18.06
C GLU A 200 5.92 -14.37 -18.07
N ILE A 201 5.69 -13.24 -17.42
CA ILE A 201 4.37 -12.55 -17.40
C ILE A 201 4.14 -11.85 -18.74
N ASN A 202 5.15 -11.16 -19.27
CA ASN A 202 5.04 -10.43 -20.52
C ASN A 202 4.79 -11.34 -21.74
N GLN A 203 5.13 -12.62 -21.67
CA GLN A 203 4.85 -13.60 -22.73
C GLN A 203 3.41 -14.14 -22.68
N ILE A 204 2.65 -13.88 -21.61
CA ILE A 204 1.27 -14.35 -21.47
C ILE A 204 0.34 -13.49 -22.34
N GLY A 205 -0.17 -14.07 -23.44
CA GLY A 205 -1.04 -13.35 -24.37
C GLY A 205 -2.35 -12.84 -23.74
N ALA A 206 -2.85 -13.49 -22.68
CA ALA A 206 -4.03 -13.05 -21.95
C ALA A 206 -3.75 -11.75 -21.16
N PHE A 207 -2.54 -11.59 -20.61
CA PHE A 207 -2.12 -10.37 -19.92
C PHE A 207 -2.21 -9.14 -20.84
N HIS A 208 -1.75 -9.22 -22.08
CA HIS A 208 -1.77 -8.10 -23.02
C HIS A 208 -3.18 -7.72 -23.50
N ARG A 209 -4.17 -8.56 -23.29
CA ARG A 209 -5.58 -8.31 -23.67
C ARG A 209 -6.42 -7.82 -22.51
N GLN A 210 -5.82 -7.70 -21.34
CA GLN A 210 -6.52 -7.28 -20.12
C GLN A 210 -7.07 -5.84 -20.21
N LYS A 211 -8.32 -5.68 -19.89
CA LYS A 211 -8.99 -4.37 -19.75
C LYS A 211 -9.15 -4.05 -18.26
N LEU A 212 -8.13 -3.46 -17.65
CA LEU A 212 -8.22 -2.93 -16.31
C LEU A 212 -8.78 -1.50 -16.37
N ASN A 213 -10.01 -1.30 -15.87
CA ASN A 213 -10.68 0.00 -15.96
C ASN A 213 -10.31 0.94 -14.84
N LYS A 214 -10.01 0.39 -13.70
CA LYS A 214 -9.82 1.17 -12.49
C LYS A 214 -8.79 0.49 -11.59
N ALA A 215 -7.90 1.29 -11.04
CA ALA A 215 -7.05 0.90 -9.93
C ALA A 215 -7.23 1.87 -8.77
N VAL A 216 -7.24 1.33 -7.57
CA VAL A 216 -7.31 2.08 -6.32
C VAL A 216 -6.16 1.61 -5.45
N VAL A 217 -5.35 2.53 -4.99
CA VAL A 217 -4.28 2.25 -4.03
C VAL A 217 -4.62 2.99 -2.75
N THR A 218 -4.58 2.29 -1.65
CA THR A 218 -4.78 2.85 -0.32
C THR A 218 -3.56 2.58 0.54
N LEU A 219 -3.12 3.56 1.28
CA LEU A 219 -1.98 3.48 2.16
C LEU A 219 -2.41 3.84 3.58
N ALA A 220 -2.34 2.89 4.50
CA ALA A 220 -2.58 3.10 5.92
C ALA A 220 -1.23 3.29 6.64
N LEU A 221 -1.03 4.46 7.22
CA LEU A 221 0.21 4.89 7.91
C LEU A 221 -0.09 5.35 9.32
N GLN A 222 0.90 5.22 10.21
CA GLN A 222 0.86 5.87 11.52
C GLN A 222 0.85 7.40 11.38
N GLU A 223 0.22 8.13 12.30
CA GLU A 223 0.07 9.61 12.25
C GLU A 223 1.40 10.39 12.22
N ASP A 224 2.50 9.79 12.67
CA ASP A 224 3.82 10.43 12.62
C ASP A 224 4.43 10.47 11.20
N TYR A 225 3.78 9.81 10.23
CA TYR A 225 4.12 9.87 8.83
C TYR A 225 3.17 10.79 8.06
N GLN A 226 3.72 11.59 7.17
CA GLN A 226 2.96 12.48 6.31
C GLN A 226 3.21 12.14 4.85
N VAL A 227 2.14 12.03 4.09
CA VAL A 227 2.23 11.82 2.64
C VAL A 227 2.25 13.18 1.96
N ASN A 228 3.28 13.40 1.15
CA ASN A 228 3.45 14.59 0.33
C ASN A 228 3.06 14.26 -1.11
N ASP A 229 1.76 14.30 -1.37
CA ASP A 229 1.23 14.15 -2.73
C ASP A 229 -0.03 15.00 -2.90
N SER A 230 -0.03 15.84 -3.95
CA SER A 230 -1.18 16.68 -4.31
C SER A 230 -2.31 15.89 -4.99
N ASN A 231 -2.04 14.67 -5.45
CA ASN A 231 -2.99 13.84 -6.21
C ASN A 231 -3.75 12.85 -5.33
N CYS A 232 -3.56 12.89 -4.01
CA CYS A 232 -4.31 12.04 -3.09
C CYS A 232 -5.80 12.39 -3.18
N TYR A 233 -6.62 11.38 -3.50
CA TYR A 233 -8.05 11.55 -3.69
C TYR A 233 -8.79 11.76 -2.38
N ARG A 234 -8.40 11.03 -1.34
CA ARG A 234 -9.08 11.04 -0.04
C ARG A 234 -8.09 10.79 1.10
N ILE A 235 -8.27 11.50 2.20
CA ILE A 235 -7.51 11.32 3.45
C ILE A 235 -8.51 11.19 4.58
N HIS A 236 -8.38 10.15 5.41
CA HIS A 236 -9.22 9.98 6.60
C HIS A 236 -8.49 9.20 7.69
N ARG A 237 -8.85 9.43 8.93
CA ARG A 237 -8.41 8.60 10.05
C ARG A 237 -9.04 7.22 9.97
N LEU A 238 -8.29 6.20 10.38
CA LEU A 238 -8.88 4.89 10.60
C LEU A 238 -9.74 4.91 11.86
N GLU A 239 -10.95 4.40 11.73
CA GLU A 239 -11.87 4.24 12.85
C GLU A 239 -11.71 2.83 13.43
N LYS A 240 -11.13 2.73 14.64
CA LYS A 240 -10.83 1.44 15.28
C LYS A 240 -12.05 0.53 15.40
N GLU A 241 -13.21 1.09 15.68
CA GLU A 241 -14.47 0.35 15.81
C GLU A 241 -14.84 -0.37 14.49
N LEU A 242 -14.47 0.23 13.36
CA LEU A 242 -14.74 -0.32 12.04
C LEU A 242 -13.60 -1.22 11.54
N PHE A 243 -12.36 -0.74 11.64
CA PHE A 243 -11.19 -1.41 11.05
C PHE A 243 -10.49 -2.38 11.98
N GLY A 244 -10.68 -2.30 13.30
CA GLY A 244 -9.91 -3.08 14.27
C GLY A 244 -10.05 -4.62 14.11
N LYS A 245 -11.15 -5.10 13.53
CA LYS A 245 -11.34 -6.53 13.21
C LYS A 245 -10.76 -6.92 11.84
N TYR A 246 -10.48 -5.95 11.01
CA TYR A 246 -9.98 -6.13 9.65
C TYR A 246 -8.50 -5.83 9.52
N ALA A 247 -7.99 -4.88 10.30
CA ALA A 247 -6.59 -4.51 10.28
C ALA A 247 -5.67 -5.70 10.61
N PRO A 248 -4.47 -5.74 10.05
CA PRO A 248 -3.50 -6.78 10.37
C PRO A 248 -3.17 -6.80 11.87
N ALA A 249 -2.83 -7.99 12.37
CA ALA A 249 -2.44 -8.16 13.77
C ALA A 249 -1.25 -7.25 14.13
N GLY A 250 -1.40 -6.46 15.20
CA GLY A 250 -0.37 -5.53 15.68
C GLY A 250 -0.35 -4.18 14.96
N PHE A 251 -1.28 -3.91 14.03
CA PHE A 251 -1.43 -2.57 13.45
C PHE A 251 -2.25 -1.68 14.38
N ASP A 252 -1.72 -0.49 14.72
CA ASP A 252 -2.40 0.47 15.58
C ASP A 252 -3.36 1.36 14.77
N CYS A 253 -4.65 1.04 14.82
CA CYS A 253 -5.68 1.81 14.13
C CYS A 253 -5.99 3.15 14.80
N ASP A 254 -5.72 3.31 16.11
CA ASP A 254 -6.08 4.53 16.85
C ASP A 254 -5.27 5.74 16.39
N ASN A 255 -4.04 5.48 15.94
CA ASN A 255 -3.08 6.49 15.51
C ASN A 255 -2.71 6.33 14.02
N ALA A 256 -3.68 5.98 13.18
CA ALA A 256 -3.41 5.76 11.76
C ALA A 256 -4.28 6.62 10.85
N ILE A 257 -3.66 7.07 9.77
CA ILE A 257 -4.28 7.84 8.70
C ILE A 257 -4.22 7.01 7.41
N THR A 258 -5.32 7.02 6.68
CA THR A 258 -5.41 6.37 5.37
C THR A 258 -5.40 7.40 4.26
N TYR A 259 -4.61 7.14 3.26
CA TYR A 259 -4.50 7.91 2.02
C TYR A 259 -4.96 7.04 0.86
N GLU A 260 -5.83 7.57 0.01
CA GLU A 260 -6.42 6.86 -1.13
C GLU A 260 -6.10 7.57 -2.44
N TRP A 261 -5.62 6.83 -3.41
CA TRP A 261 -5.48 7.24 -4.81
C TRP A 261 -6.41 6.39 -5.67
N ASN A 262 -7.08 7.04 -6.59
CA ASN A 262 -8.08 6.42 -7.43
C ASN A 262 -7.89 6.89 -8.87
N GLU A 263 -7.54 5.98 -9.75
CA GLU A 263 -7.40 6.26 -11.17
C GLU A 263 -8.35 5.36 -11.97
N SER A 264 -9.11 5.96 -12.86
CA SER A 264 -10.02 5.26 -13.76
C SER A 264 -9.74 5.67 -15.21
N ARG A 265 -9.89 4.72 -16.13
CA ARG A 265 -9.67 4.94 -17.57
C ARG A 265 -10.87 4.48 -18.39
N ASP A 266 -11.00 5.04 -19.57
CA ASP A 266 -12.05 4.64 -20.51
C ASP A 266 -11.92 3.16 -20.89
N LYS A 267 -13.07 2.51 -21.05
CA LYS A 267 -13.21 1.06 -21.28
C LYS A 267 -12.45 0.49 -22.48
N ASN A 268 -11.90 1.34 -23.34
CA ASN A 268 -11.25 0.93 -24.60
C ASN A 268 -9.70 0.97 -24.53
N LEU A 269 -9.12 1.38 -23.40
CA LEU A 269 -7.68 1.46 -23.25
C LEU A 269 -7.19 0.32 -22.35
N TYR A 270 -6.15 -0.39 -22.79
CA TYR A 270 -5.39 -1.31 -21.93
C TYR A 270 -4.79 -0.49 -20.77
N GLY A 271 -5.28 -0.75 -19.55
CA GLY A 271 -4.94 0.09 -18.40
C GLY A 271 -3.65 -0.36 -17.72
N HIS A 272 -2.63 0.47 -17.75
CA HIS A 272 -1.57 0.48 -16.75
C HIS A 272 -1.80 1.69 -15.86
N PHE A 273 -1.51 1.55 -14.57
CA PHE A 273 -1.72 2.60 -13.57
C PHE A 273 -0.44 2.81 -12.79
N ASN A 274 -0.10 4.09 -12.54
CA ASN A 274 1.10 4.47 -11.83
C ASN A 274 0.76 5.41 -10.71
N PHE A 275 1.02 4.98 -9.49
CA PHE A 275 0.87 5.78 -8.29
C PHE A 275 2.25 6.09 -7.72
N TYR A 276 2.52 7.36 -7.50
CA TYR A 276 3.77 7.82 -6.92
C TYR A 276 3.45 8.74 -5.74
N PHE A 277 4.04 8.47 -4.59
CA PHE A 277 3.86 9.31 -3.41
C PHE A 277 5.15 9.40 -2.60
N GLY A 278 5.39 10.60 -2.07
CA GLY A 278 6.45 10.85 -1.11
C GLY A 278 5.92 10.74 0.31
N ILE A 279 6.71 10.15 1.20
CA ILE A 279 6.38 10.06 2.61
C ILE A 279 7.48 10.77 3.40
N THR A 280 7.10 11.56 4.39
CA THR A 280 8.03 12.18 5.33
C THR A 280 7.68 11.79 6.75
N ARG A 281 8.71 11.70 7.57
CA ARG A 281 8.58 11.53 9.01
C ARG A 281 9.54 12.43 9.73
N ASP A 282 9.02 13.19 10.65
CA ASP A 282 9.84 14.05 11.52
C ASP A 282 10.18 13.30 12.82
N ILE A 283 11.46 13.07 13.03
CA ILE A 283 11.96 12.33 14.18
C ILE A 283 12.77 13.26 15.09
N ILE A 284 12.47 13.24 16.38
CA ILE A 284 13.33 13.80 17.41
C ILE A 284 14.04 12.65 18.12
N SER A 285 15.26 12.33 17.68
CA SER A 285 16.04 11.32 18.38
C SER A 285 16.65 11.88 19.67
N LYS A 286 16.80 11.04 20.70
CA LYS A 286 17.47 11.45 21.95
C LYS A 286 18.88 11.96 21.69
N SER A 287 19.61 11.37 20.73
CA SER A 287 20.96 11.80 20.33
C SER A 287 20.95 13.16 19.63
N SER A 288 19.98 13.42 18.73
CA SER A 288 19.84 14.72 18.07
C SER A 288 19.48 15.81 19.07
N MET A 289 18.59 15.52 20.00
CA MET A 289 18.22 16.45 21.08
C MET A 289 19.40 16.78 21.99
N LEU A 290 20.18 15.76 22.40
CA LEU A 290 21.38 15.96 23.21
C LEU A 290 22.42 16.81 22.46
N LEU A 291 22.67 16.49 21.20
CA LEU A 291 23.61 17.23 20.37
C LEU A 291 23.18 18.68 20.18
N TYR A 292 21.89 18.92 19.95
CA TYR A 292 21.32 20.27 19.86
C TYR A 292 21.49 21.06 21.16
N MET A 293 21.25 20.46 22.32
CA MET A 293 21.46 21.07 23.65
C MET A 293 22.93 21.44 23.89
N VAL A 294 23.87 20.55 23.54
CA VAL A 294 25.31 20.81 23.63
C VAL A 294 25.69 21.98 22.73
N LEU A 295 25.17 22.01 21.53
CA LEU A 295 25.46 23.05 20.53
C LEU A 295 24.93 24.42 20.97
N LEU A 296 23.72 24.50 21.53
CA LEU A 296 23.15 25.71 22.12
C LEU A 296 24.01 26.20 23.31
N PHE A 297 24.48 25.28 24.15
CA PHE A 297 25.36 25.61 25.27
C PHE A 297 26.69 26.22 24.77
N VAL A 298 27.32 25.63 23.78
CA VAL A 298 28.56 26.15 23.16
C VAL A 298 28.35 27.53 22.56
N VAL A 299 27.27 27.73 21.80
CA VAL A 299 26.91 29.04 21.21
C VAL A 299 26.70 30.10 22.29
N SER A 300 26.00 29.74 23.37
CA SER A 300 25.78 30.63 24.52
C SER A 300 27.11 31.02 25.20
N LEU A 301 28.02 30.06 25.41
CA LEU A 301 29.37 30.33 25.95
C LEU A 301 30.14 31.27 25.04
N MET A 302 30.16 31.00 23.74
CA MET A 302 30.86 31.85 22.76
C MET A 302 30.28 33.27 22.76
N GLY A 303 28.95 33.41 22.82
CA GLY A 303 28.28 34.70 22.94
C GLY A 303 28.71 35.49 24.16
N ASN A 304 28.79 34.82 25.32
CA ASN A 304 29.26 35.43 26.58
C ASN A 304 30.71 35.89 26.50
N VAL A 305 31.59 35.04 25.95
CA VAL A 305 33.03 35.40 25.75
C VAL A 305 33.15 36.59 24.79
N LEU A 306 32.42 36.54 23.67
CA LEU A 306 32.43 37.63 22.71
C LEU A 306 31.95 38.93 23.32
N TRP A 307 30.87 38.89 24.11
CA TRP A 307 30.36 40.06 24.82
C TRP A 307 31.37 40.65 25.81
N THR A 308 32.03 39.75 26.60
CA THR A 308 33.07 40.18 27.57
C THR A 308 34.25 40.89 26.89
N VAL A 309 34.58 40.52 25.65
CA VAL A 309 35.63 41.13 24.85
C VAL A 309 35.18 42.43 24.19
N LEU A 310 33.97 42.49 23.66
CA LEU A 310 33.44 43.61 22.88
C LEU A 310 32.87 44.74 23.76
N ALA A 311 32.25 44.45 24.91
CA ALA A 311 31.67 45.46 25.78
C ALA A 311 32.71 46.53 26.22
N PRO A 312 33.93 46.22 26.64
CA PRO A 312 34.95 47.22 26.96
C PRO A 312 35.37 48.06 25.75
N LEU A 313 35.39 47.46 24.53
CA LEU A 313 35.74 48.17 23.29
C LEU A 313 34.64 49.15 22.82
N LEU A 314 33.40 48.92 23.24
CA LEU A 314 32.23 49.75 22.95
C LEU A 314 31.96 50.80 24.03
N GLY A 315 32.84 50.85 25.10
CA GLY A 315 32.68 51.79 26.20
C GLY A 315 31.48 51.49 27.11
N MET A 316 30.99 50.27 27.14
CA MET A 316 29.86 49.78 27.98
C MET A 316 30.40 49.06 29.20
#